data_2bf37d114c42c9afc286446805b26062
#
_entry.id   2bf37d114c42c9afc286446805b26062
#
_cell.length_a   1.000
_cell.length_b   1.000
_cell.length_c   1.000
_cell.angle_alpha   90.00
_cell.angle_beta   90.00
_cell.angle_gamma   90.00
#
_symmetry.space_group_name_H-M   'P 1'
#
loop_
_entity.id
_entity.type
_entity.pdbx_description
1 polymer ?
#
loop_
_entity_poly.entity_id
_entity_poly.type
_entity_poly.pdbx_seq_one_letter_code
_entity_poly.pdbx_strand_id
1 'polypeptide(L)'
;MVIPDVSAVANALTQGELDWWGGPSADLRPVLARSRNVRLFTMVPTGTIATMRFNQLNPPFDNPAIRRAIVHAVSQSDYMTAIQGDDRTTWRDGVGYFCPDTPMASQAGMENLTSRRDLEAVKRELAEAGYKGEKVVLLAPQDIPSTKAIAEVTHDLFRRLGLNVDAQAMD
;
A
#
# COMPACT_ATOMS: atom_id res chain seq x y z
N MET A 1 19.85 7.31 16.60
CA MET A 1 20.70 7.35 15.39
C MET A 1 19.80 7.10 14.19
N VAL A 2 19.92 7.87 13.11
CA VAL A 2 19.17 7.64 11.85
C VAL A 2 20.17 7.06 10.85
N ILE A 3 19.88 5.87 10.33
CA ILE A 3 20.67 5.23 9.27
C ILE A 3 19.77 5.15 8.04
N PRO A 4 20.02 5.90 6.97
CA PRO A 4 19.14 5.97 5.81
C PRO A 4 19.09 4.68 4.99
N ASP A 5 20.18 3.93 4.94
CA ASP A 5 20.29 2.69 4.16
C ASP A 5 19.83 1.47 4.96
N VAL A 6 18.81 0.78 4.47
CA VAL A 6 18.19 -0.38 5.14
C VAL A 6 19.13 -1.58 5.24
N SER A 7 20.06 -1.75 4.28
CA SER A 7 21.05 -2.82 4.32
C SER A 7 22.12 -2.53 5.38
N ALA A 8 22.50 -1.27 5.55
CA ALA A 8 23.41 -0.85 6.63
C ALA A 8 22.75 -1.09 8.00
N VAL A 9 21.45 -0.82 8.16
CA VAL A 9 20.69 -1.13 9.39
C VAL A 9 20.72 -2.62 9.68
N ALA A 10 20.45 -3.47 8.67
CA ALA A 10 20.47 -4.92 8.81
C ALA A 10 21.84 -5.44 9.24
N ASN A 11 22.91 -4.92 8.64
CA ASN A 11 24.29 -5.27 9.02
C ASN A 11 24.62 -4.85 10.46
N ALA A 12 24.33 -3.60 10.83
CA ALA A 12 24.57 -3.11 12.18
C ALA A 12 23.80 -3.94 13.25
N LEU A 13 22.56 -4.33 12.94
CA LEU A 13 21.77 -5.21 13.83
C LEU A 13 22.39 -6.60 13.97
N THR A 14 22.85 -7.20 12.88
CA THR A 14 23.45 -8.54 12.92
C THR A 14 24.81 -8.56 13.63
N GLN A 15 25.52 -7.43 13.63
CA GLN A 15 26.81 -7.25 14.32
C GLN A 15 26.65 -6.83 15.79
N GLY A 16 25.42 -6.53 16.24
CA GLY A 16 25.16 -6.08 17.61
C GLY A 16 25.50 -4.60 17.84
N GLU A 17 25.63 -3.81 16.80
CA GLU A 17 25.80 -2.36 16.86
C GLU A 17 24.46 -1.64 17.08
N LEU A 18 23.35 -2.33 16.80
CA LEU A 18 21.99 -1.90 17.07
C LEU A 18 21.26 -2.96 17.88
N ASP A 19 20.46 -2.51 18.84
CA ASP A 19 19.65 -3.37 19.70
C ASP A 19 18.26 -3.64 19.12
N TRP A 20 17.75 -2.75 18.25
CA TRP A 20 16.39 -2.84 17.78
C TRP A 20 16.16 -2.12 16.44
N TRP A 21 15.29 -2.71 15.61
CA TRP A 21 14.82 -2.15 14.34
C TRP A 21 13.33 -2.44 14.15
N GLY A 22 12.50 -1.40 14.01
CA GLY A 22 11.05 -1.47 14.01
C GLY A 22 10.36 -1.84 12.71
N GLY A 23 11.06 -2.22 11.64
CA GLY A 23 10.39 -2.48 10.37
C GLY A 23 11.31 -2.93 9.24
N PRO A 24 11.92 -4.13 9.34
CA PRO A 24 12.69 -4.67 8.23
C PRO A 24 11.78 -4.92 7.02
N SER A 25 12.26 -4.56 5.84
CA SER A 25 11.60 -4.86 4.58
C SER A 25 11.46 -6.38 4.35
N ALA A 26 10.49 -6.77 3.53
CA ALA A 26 10.14 -8.18 3.33
C ALA A 26 11.33 -9.03 2.86
N ASP A 27 12.16 -8.49 1.97
CA ASP A 27 13.35 -9.13 1.41
C ASP A 27 14.48 -9.34 2.43
N LEU A 28 14.61 -8.47 3.44
CA LEU A 28 15.63 -8.60 4.48
C LEU A 28 15.25 -9.54 5.63
N ARG A 29 13.95 -9.80 5.84
CA ARG A 29 13.49 -10.70 6.92
C ARG A 29 14.11 -12.10 6.85
N PRO A 30 14.21 -12.79 5.69
CA PRO A 30 14.83 -14.10 5.61
C PRO A 30 16.34 -14.08 5.97
N VAL A 31 17.02 -12.97 5.65
CA VAL A 31 18.44 -12.80 5.99
C VAL A 31 18.61 -12.61 7.51
N LEU A 32 17.81 -11.74 8.09
CA LEU A 32 17.81 -11.49 9.54
C LEU A 32 17.42 -12.74 10.34
N ALA A 33 16.45 -13.52 9.87
CA ALA A 33 16.00 -14.76 10.52
C ALA A 33 17.10 -15.84 10.60
N ARG A 34 18.12 -15.80 9.74
CA ARG A 34 19.27 -16.72 9.77
C ARG A 34 20.34 -16.30 10.77
N SER A 35 20.32 -15.06 11.21
CA SER A 35 21.30 -14.56 12.19
C SER A 35 21.00 -15.09 13.58
N ARG A 36 22.03 -15.63 14.25
CA ARG A 36 21.91 -16.13 15.63
C ARG A 36 21.72 -15.01 16.65
N ASN A 37 22.07 -13.78 16.28
CA ASN A 37 22.04 -12.61 17.16
C ASN A 37 20.74 -11.82 17.02
N VAL A 38 19.87 -12.17 16.05
CA VAL A 38 18.65 -11.40 15.75
C VAL A 38 17.42 -12.27 16.06
N ARG A 39 16.45 -11.68 16.75
CA ARG A 39 15.14 -12.28 16.98
C ARG A 39 14.08 -11.43 16.27
N LEU A 40 13.33 -12.04 15.34
CA LEU A 40 12.17 -11.43 14.72
C LEU A 40 10.91 -11.73 15.55
N PHE A 41 10.06 -10.73 15.74
CA PHE A 41 8.75 -10.90 16.37
C PHE A 41 7.74 -9.88 15.83
N THR A 42 6.46 -10.22 15.93
CA THR A 42 5.37 -9.33 15.50
C THR A 42 4.99 -8.40 16.65
N MET A 43 5.22 -7.10 16.47
CA MET A 43 4.88 -6.08 17.48
C MET A 43 3.38 -5.83 17.59
N VAL A 44 2.67 -5.85 16.47
CA VAL A 44 1.24 -5.54 16.38
C VAL A 44 0.51 -6.76 15.80
N PRO A 45 0.06 -7.70 16.65
CA PRO A 45 -0.57 -8.94 16.18
C PRO A 45 -1.86 -8.71 15.38
N THR A 46 -2.60 -7.63 15.67
CA THR A 46 -3.80 -7.23 14.93
C THR A 46 -3.49 -6.67 13.55
N GLY A 47 -2.22 -6.36 13.27
CA GLY A 47 -1.77 -5.83 11.99
C GLY A 47 -1.90 -4.32 11.87
N THR A 48 -1.54 -3.82 10.70
CA THR A 48 -1.69 -2.43 10.27
C THR A 48 -2.35 -2.39 8.90
N ILE A 49 -3.04 -1.31 8.58
CA ILE A 49 -3.75 -1.13 7.30
C ILE A 49 -3.00 -0.11 6.45
N ALA A 50 -2.67 -0.50 5.22
CA ALA A 50 -2.21 0.43 4.20
C ALA A 50 -3.41 1.21 3.63
N THR A 51 -3.30 2.52 3.54
CA THR A 51 -4.39 3.37 3.03
C THR A 51 -3.89 4.34 1.97
N MET A 52 -4.70 4.54 0.93
CA MET A 52 -4.56 5.64 -0.01
C MET A 52 -5.57 6.73 0.34
N ARG A 53 -5.15 7.99 0.32
CA ARG A 53 -6.01 9.13 0.60
C ARG A 53 -6.14 10.01 -0.63
N PHE A 54 -7.39 10.32 -0.98
CA PHE A 54 -7.70 11.32 -2.01
C PHE A 54 -7.80 12.72 -1.40
N ASN A 55 -7.21 13.71 -2.06
CA ASN A 55 -7.52 15.09 -1.76
C ASN A 55 -8.92 15.43 -2.32
N GLN A 56 -9.91 15.45 -1.44
CA GLN A 56 -11.31 15.65 -1.80
C GLN A 56 -11.68 17.13 -2.04
N LEU A 57 -10.73 18.04 -1.92
CA LEU A 57 -10.96 19.48 -2.10
C LEU A 57 -10.71 19.93 -3.54
N ASN A 58 -10.09 19.09 -4.37
CA ASN A 58 -9.68 19.45 -5.74
C ASN A 58 -10.10 18.38 -6.75
N PRO A 59 -10.39 18.80 -8.02
CA PRO A 59 -10.60 17.86 -9.11
C PRO A 59 -9.39 16.95 -9.35
N PRO A 60 -9.62 15.70 -9.79
CA PRO A 60 -10.94 15.09 -10.03
C PRO A 60 -11.56 14.47 -8.76
N PHE A 61 -10.84 14.51 -7.63
CA PHE A 61 -11.23 13.77 -6.43
C PHE A 61 -12.21 14.50 -5.50
N ASP A 62 -12.63 15.72 -5.82
CA ASP A 62 -13.79 16.37 -5.24
C ASP A 62 -15.10 15.64 -5.64
N ASN A 63 -15.10 14.97 -6.81
CA ASN A 63 -16.22 14.16 -7.27
C ASN A 63 -16.25 12.77 -6.58
N PRO A 64 -17.28 12.47 -5.76
CA PRO A 64 -17.38 11.18 -5.08
C PRO A 64 -17.63 9.99 -6.03
N ALA A 65 -18.19 10.22 -7.23
CA ALA A 65 -18.41 9.14 -8.21
C ALA A 65 -17.06 8.65 -8.77
N ILE A 66 -16.12 9.54 -9.04
CA ILE A 66 -14.76 9.17 -9.47
C ILE A 66 -14.04 8.37 -8.39
N ARG A 67 -14.14 8.79 -7.12
CA ARG A 67 -13.52 8.03 -6.02
C ARG A 67 -14.11 6.63 -5.87
N ARG A 68 -15.44 6.47 -6.02
CA ARG A 68 -16.11 5.15 -5.98
C ARG A 68 -15.67 4.26 -7.14
N ALA A 69 -15.59 4.80 -8.36
CA ALA A 69 -15.13 4.04 -9.52
C ALA A 69 -13.70 3.48 -9.29
N ILE A 70 -12.80 4.28 -8.72
CA ILE A 70 -11.44 3.80 -8.43
C ILE A 70 -11.43 2.65 -7.42
N VAL A 71 -12.31 2.66 -6.42
CA VAL A 71 -12.39 1.56 -5.43
C VAL A 71 -12.65 0.21 -6.12
N HIS A 72 -13.49 0.17 -7.16
CA HIS A 72 -13.77 -1.07 -7.92
C HIS A 72 -12.55 -1.60 -8.70
N ALA A 73 -11.52 -0.77 -8.91
CA ALA A 73 -10.27 -1.18 -9.56
C ALA A 73 -9.20 -1.69 -8.60
N VAL A 74 -9.35 -1.44 -7.31
CA VAL A 74 -8.33 -1.79 -6.31
C VAL A 74 -8.26 -3.30 -6.12
N SER A 75 -7.05 -3.84 -6.09
CA SER A 75 -6.75 -5.22 -5.69
C SER A 75 -5.88 -5.18 -4.43
N GLN A 76 -6.45 -5.51 -3.29
CA GLN A 76 -5.69 -5.53 -2.03
C GLN A 76 -4.49 -6.48 -2.10
N SER A 77 -4.64 -7.62 -2.78
CA SER A 77 -3.55 -8.58 -2.95
C SER A 77 -2.37 -8.01 -3.75
N ASP A 78 -2.61 -7.21 -4.81
CA ASP A 78 -1.53 -6.59 -5.60
C ASP A 78 -0.70 -5.65 -4.71
N TYR A 79 -1.36 -4.83 -3.89
CA TYR A 79 -0.70 -3.94 -2.95
C TYR A 79 0.06 -4.70 -1.87
N MET A 80 -0.56 -5.72 -1.28
CA MET A 80 0.07 -6.46 -0.20
C MET A 80 1.23 -7.30 -0.68
N THR A 81 1.17 -7.88 -1.87
CA THR A 81 2.31 -8.57 -2.50
C THR A 81 3.48 -7.61 -2.73
N ALA A 82 3.20 -6.39 -3.19
CA ALA A 82 4.24 -5.38 -3.38
C ALA A 82 4.90 -4.93 -2.07
N ILE A 83 4.14 -4.85 -0.97
CA ILE A 83 4.64 -4.41 0.35
C ILE A 83 5.34 -5.54 1.12
N GLN A 84 4.78 -6.75 1.10
CA GLN A 84 5.14 -7.85 2.00
C GLN A 84 5.73 -9.07 1.27
N GLY A 85 5.69 -9.10 -0.07
CA GLY A 85 6.05 -10.28 -0.86
C GLY A 85 4.94 -11.34 -0.90
N ASP A 86 5.29 -12.53 -1.37
CA ASP A 86 4.33 -13.62 -1.61
C ASP A 86 3.99 -14.43 -0.36
N ASP A 87 4.65 -14.18 0.77
CA ASP A 87 4.38 -14.90 2.02
C ASP A 87 3.05 -14.49 2.64
N ARG A 88 2.00 -15.25 2.33
CA ARG A 88 0.62 -15.05 2.80
C ARG A 88 0.46 -15.16 4.32
N THR A 89 1.44 -15.61 5.05
CA THR A 89 1.41 -15.63 6.52
C THR A 89 1.62 -14.25 7.13
N THR A 90 2.16 -13.31 6.35
CA THR A 90 2.50 -11.96 6.79
C THR A 90 1.44 -10.92 6.48
N TRP A 91 0.42 -11.25 5.69
CA TRP A 91 -0.61 -10.31 5.28
C TRP A 91 -1.94 -10.99 4.89
N ARG A 92 -3.01 -10.21 4.85
CA ARG A 92 -4.36 -10.64 4.45
C ARG A 92 -4.95 -9.64 3.44
N ASP A 93 -5.81 -10.13 2.57
CA ASP A 93 -6.72 -9.36 1.73
C ASP A 93 -8.18 -9.60 2.17
N GLY A 94 -9.14 -8.97 1.50
CA GLY A 94 -10.53 -9.02 1.94
C GLY A 94 -10.76 -8.30 3.27
N VAL A 95 -9.96 -7.26 3.55
CA VAL A 95 -9.95 -6.53 4.82
C VAL A 95 -10.58 -5.17 4.64
N GLY A 96 -11.50 -4.80 5.53
CA GLY A 96 -12.14 -3.48 5.57
C GLY A 96 -11.23 -2.40 6.15
N TYR A 97 -11.84 -1.27 6.54
CA TYR A 97 -11.09 -0.12 7.06
C TYR A 97 -10.40 -0.38 8.40
N PHE A 98 -10.90 -1.31 9.20
CA PHE A 98 -10.29 -1.70 10.48
C PHE A 98 -9.67 -3.08 10.36
N CYS A 99 -8.57 -3.31 11.08
CA CYS A 99 -7.89 -4.60 11.10
C CYS A 99 -8.85 -5.71 11.54
N PRO A 100 -8.76 -6.91 10.93
CA PRO A 100 -9.50 -8.09 11.39
C PRO A 100 -9.26 -8.35 12.88
N ASP A 101 -10.22 -9.01 13.51
CA ASP A 101 -10.14 -9.39 14.94
C ASP A 101 -10.12 -8.19 15.91
N THR A 102 -10.47 -7.00 15.44
CA THR A 102 -10.71 -5.81 16.30
C THR A 102 -12.21 -5.56 16.46
N PRO A 103 -12.64 -4.90 17.56
CA PRO A 103 -14.08 -4.64 17.81
C PRO A 103 -14.77 -3.83 16.71
N MET A 104 -14.00 -3.07 15.91
CA MET A 104 -14.53 -2.22 14.84
C MET A 104 -14.44 -2.89 13.46
N ALA A 105 -13.91 -4.11 13.36
CA ALA A 105 -13.83 -4.83 12.10
C ALA A 105 -15.23 -5.06 11.50
N SER A 106 -15.39 -4.78 10.21
CA SER A 106 -16.67 -4.89 9.51
C SER A 106 -16.43 -5.34 8.06
N GLN A 107 -17.39 -6.10 7.54
CA GLN A 107 -17.44 -6.48 6.12
C GLN A 107 -18.38 -5.58 5.30
N ALA A 108 -18.96 -4.55 5.90
CA ALA A 108 -19.85 -3.63 5.19
C ALA A 108 -19.11 -2.90 4.06
N GLY A 109 -19.65 -2.92 2.86
CA GLY A 109 -19.06 -2.29 1.67
C GLY A 109 -17.91 -3.07 1.03
N MET A 110 -17.55 -4.23 1.57
CA MET A 110 -16.43 -5.04 1.05
C MET A 110 -16.69 -5.64 -0.32
N GLU A 111 -17.96 -5.76 -0.74
CA GLU A 111 -18.34 -6.20 -2.09
C GLU A 111 -17.64 -5.37 -3.19
N ASN A 112 -17.38 -4.10 -2.94
CA ASN A 112 -16.69 -3.20 -3.87
C ASN A 112 -15.20 -3.54 -4.05
N LEU A 113 -14.59 -4.24 -3.08
CA LEU A 113 -13.17 -4.61 -3.08
C LEU A 113 -12.95 -6.10 -3.36
N THR A 114 -13.97 -6.94 -3.16
CA THR A 114 -13.88 -8.41 -3.29
C THR A 114 -14.57 -8.96 -4.54
N SER A 115 -15.37 -8.14 -5.24
CA SER A 115 -15.95 -8.50 -6.52
C SER A 115 -14.88 -8.64 -7.61
N ARG A 116 -15.24 -9.34 -8.70
CA ARG A 116 -14.33 -9.48 -9.85
C ARG A 116 -13.98 -8.11 -10.42
N ARG A 117 -12.70 -7.79 -10.43
CA ARG A 117 -12.17 -6.55 -11.00
C ARG A 117 -12.29 -6.56 -12.54
N ASP A 118 -12.94 -5.51 -13.09
CA ASP A 118 -13.04 -5.24 -14.52
C ASP A 118 -12.59 -3.81 -14.80
N LEU A 119 -11.34 -3.64 -15.23
CA LEU A 119 -10.77 -2.31 -15.48
C LEU A 119 -11.45 -1.57 -16.62
N GLU A 120 -12.00 -2.28 -17.61
CA GLU A 120 -12.73 -1.64 -18.71
C GLU A 120 -14.10 -1.11 -18.24
N ALA A 121 -14.75 -1.82 -17.31
CA ALA A 121 -15.94 -1.29 -16.65
C ALA A 121 -15.61 -0.03 -15.84
N VAL A 122 -14.52 -0.05 -15.07
CA VAL A 122 -14.09 1.12 -14.27
C VAL A 122 -13.73 2.33 -15.16
N LYS A 123 -13.12 2.13 -16.32
CA LYS A 123 -12.89 3.22 -17.29
C LYS A 123 -14.19 3.86 -17.76
N ARG A 124 -15.23 3.05 -18.00
CA ARG A 124 -16.55 3.58 -18.37
C ARG A 124 -17.17 4.34 -17.20
N GLU A 125 -17.11 3.79 -15.98
CA GLU A 125 -17.59 4.48 -14.76
C GLU A 125 -16.90 5.83 -14.56
N LEU A 126 -15.57 5.94 -14.78
CA LEU A 126 -14.81 7.19 -14.71
C LEU A 126 -15.30 8.21 -15.76
N ALA A 127 -15.54 7.76 -17.00
CA ALA A 127 -16.06 8.63 -18.06
C ALA A 127 -17.49 9.11 -17.75
N GLU A 128 -18.36 8.22 -17.28
CA GLU A 128 -19.74 8.54 -16.84
C GLU A 128 -19.75 9.45 -15.62
N ALA A 129 -18.78 9.32 -14.72
CA ALA A 129 -18.59 10.23 -13.61
C ALA A 129 -18.06 11.62 -14.02
N GLY A 130 -17.72 11.80 -15.30
CA GLY A 130 -17.33 13.08 -15.86
C GLY A 130 -15.83 13.36 -15.81
N TYR A 131 -14.97 12.36 -15.63
CA TYR A 131 -13.52 12.54 -15.76
C TYR A 131 -13.14 12.94 -17.19
N LYS A 132 -12.40 14.05 -17.34
CA LYS A 132 -12.02 14.63 -18.64
C LYS A 132 -10.50 14.73 -18.86
N GLY A 133 -9.72 14.03 -18.05
CA GLY A 133 -8.26 14.06 -18.12
C GLY A 133 -7.63 15.07 -17.15
N GLU A 134 -8.36 15.47 -16.11
CA GLU A 134 -7.82 16.30 -15.04
C GLU A 134 -6.55 15.66 -14.47
N LYS A 135 -5.58 16.51 -14.18
CA LYS A 135 -4.28 16.05 -13.65
C LYS A 135 -4.42 15.47 -12.24
N VAL A 136 -3.92 14.26 -12.05
CA VAL A 136 -3.82 13.60 -10.76
C VAL A 136 -2.38 13.65 -10.29
N VAL A 137 -2.11 14.39 -9.21
CA VAL A 137 -0.80 14.37 -8.56
C VAL A 137 -0.74 13.22 -7.57
N LEU A 138 0.16 12.29 -7.79
CA LEU A 138 0.46 11.17 -6.89
C LEU A 138 1.76 11.46 -6.15
N LEU A 139 1.67 11.66 -4.84
CA LEU A 139 2.86 11.79 -3.99
C LEU A 139 3.48 10.41 -3.78
N ALA A 140 4.76 10.27 -4.11
CA ALA A 140 5.49 9.01 -4.10
C ALA A 140 6.72 9.09 -3.18
N PRO A 141 6.57 8.89 -1.86
CA PRO A 141 7.69 8.86 -0.91
C PRO A 141 8.72 7.81 -1.30
N GLN A 142 10.01 8.17 -1.23
CA GLN A 142 11.11 7.30 -1.63
C GLN A 142 11.87 6.70 -0.44
N ASP A 143 11.77 7.31 0.72
CA ASP A 143 12.49 6.98 1.96
C ASP A 143 11.90 5.78 2.71
N ILE A 144 10.60 5.47 2.50
CA ILE A 144 9.91 4.37 3.17
C ILE A 144 9.53 3.28 2.13
N PRO A 145 10.19 2.10 2.14
CA PRO A 145 9.98 1.07 1.12
C PRO A 145 8.52 0.65 0.91
N SER A 146 7.74 0.53 1.99
CA SER A 146 6.32 0.15 1.89
C SER A 146 5.46 1.22 1.22
N THR A 147 5.68 2.50 1.52
CA THR A 147 4.95 3.61 0.87
C THR A 147 5.37 3.80 -0.58
N LYS A 148 6.66 3.60 -0.88
CA LYS A 148 7.14 3.57 -2.26
C LYS A 148 6.43 2.48 -3.07
N ALA A 149 6.37 1.25 -2.56
CA ALA A 149 5.68 0.14 -3.22
C ALA A 149 4.19 0.44 -3.45
N ILE A 150 3.49 1.04 -2.46
CA ILE A 150 2.10 1.49 -2.62
C ILE A 150 1.97 2.51 -3.75
N ALA A 151 2.87 3.49 -3.82
CA ALA A 151 2.83 4.53 -4.85
C ALA A 151 3.08 3.95 -6.24
N GLU A 152 4.01 3.00 -6.39
CA GLU A 152 4.30 2.33 -7.67
C GLU A 152 3.09 1.52 -8.17
N VAL A 153 2.46 0.71 -7.32
CA VAL A 153 1.23 -0.03 -7.67
C VAL A 153 0.09 0.93 -8.01
N THR A 154 -0.07 2.01 -7.25
CA THR A 154 -1.09 3.03 -7.51
C THR A 154 -0.85 3.73 -8.85
N HIS A 155 0.40 4.09 -9.16
CA HIS A 155 0.77 4.71 -10.41
C HIS A 155 0.42 3.83 -11.61
N ASP A 156 0.80 2.54 -11.57
CA ASP A 156 0.44 1.58 -12.62
C ASP A 156 -1.08 1.45 -12.77
N LEU A 157 -1.79 1.27 -11.66
CA LEU A 157 -3.24 1.15 -11.67
C LEU A 157 -3.91 2.37 -12.32
N PHE A 158 -3.53 3.57 -11.91
CA PHE A 158 -4.11 4.82 -12.42
C PHE A 158 -3.81 5.01 -13.91
N ARG A 159 -2.60 4.69 -14.35
CA ARG A 159 -2.26 4.72 -15.79
C ARG A 159 -3.08 3.72 -16.59
N ARG A 160 -3.28 2.51 -16.09
CA ARG A 160 -4.12 1.49 -16.73
C ARG A 160 -5.58 1.91 -16.80
N LEU A 161 -6.07 2.71 -15.85
CA LEU A 161 -7.40 3.31 -15.88
C LEU A 161 -7.50 4.51 -16.84
N GLY A 162 -6.39 4.99 -17.39
CA GLY A 162 -6.36 6.15 -18.28
C GLY A 162 -6.37 7.49 -17.55
N LEU A 163 -6.01 7.52 -16.26
CA LEU A 163 -5.86 8.76 -15.53
C LEU A 163 -4.58 9.50 -15.93
N ASN A 164 -4.65 10.83 -15.96
CA ASN A 164 -3.51 11.71 -16.25
C ASN A 164 -2.66 11.90 -14.98
N VAL A 165 -1.77 10.96 -14.71
CA VAL A 165 -1.00 10.89 -13.47
C VAL A 165 0.34 11.59 -13.60
N ASP A 166 0.61 12.49 -12.64
CA ASP A 166 1.90 13.12 -12.38
C ASP A 166 2.44 12.57 -11.04
N ALA A 167 3.33 11.59 -11.12
CA ALA A 167 3.94 11.00 -9.93
C ALA A 167 5.14 11.85 -9.47
N GLN A 168 5.03 12.43 -8.29
CA GLN A 168 6.05 13.29 -7.70
C GLN A 168 6.80 12.52 -6.60
N ALA A 169 8.08 12.25 -6.87
CA ALA A 169 8.98 11.68 -5.88
C ALA A 169 9.22 12.68 -4.74
N MET A 170 9.19 12.18 -3.50
CA MET A 170 9.42 12.94 -2.28
C MET A 170 10.35 12.17 -1.35
N ASP A 171 11.18 12.90 -0.62
CA ASP A 171 12.00 12.39 0.49
C ASP A 171 11.32 12.69 1.82
#